data_794d26203fbcebc43f0c579049d3b966
#
_entry.id   794d26203fbcebc43f0c579049d3b966
#
_cell.length_a   1.000
_cell.length_b   1.000
_cell.length_c   1.000
_cell.angle_alpha   90.00
_cell.angle_beta   90.00
_cell.angle_gamma   90.00
#
_symmetry.space_group_name_H-M   'P 1'
#
loop_
_entity.id
_entity.type
_entity.pdbx_description
1 polymer ?
#
loop_
_entity_poly.entity_id
_entity_poly.type
_entity_poly.pdbx_seq_one_letter_code
_entity_poly.pdbx_strand_id
1 'polypeptide(L)'
;MELKEAYETICTYLNESEKRKLLESNLTGAFKGGVVKPIYKDLVKQHLPYIDYPFKDEMDNVFCYRQNDEKPGLNVLHFGGVYYLLDPSSAFVPNQFSKNDKTNLVLDMCAAPGGKTITYAIKHPNDLIIANEISLSRANELAKNIERMGLANVIVTCMDPQEINDSFNSIFDRILLDAPCSGSGMFCKEPKMLEDWTYDKVIKCSLIQKQLLKKAIKLCALNGEILYSTCSYSNEEDDEVIEATLDESIEIVNINSSFDTYKTKYGNILFPYIFNGEGQYVSKLRKIKGDKIDINLLKSNNVDKIEKQYVIHPLLKKLPAGLKIIKPGIKIYDNREHSKIIYANDYKFLCPIKKVEITYEQACSFIKGSEVFLNTNYSKKEEVVVTYKDIPLGYGRIVSNKIKNLLPKGLYAPNIRL
;
A
#
# COMPACT_ATOMS: atom_id res chain seq x y z
N MET A 1 22.43 7.92 -20.94
CA MET A 1 22.02 6.69 -21.69
C MET A 1 20.62 6.89 -22.22
N GLU A 2 20.35 6.50 -23.46
CA GLU A 2 19.00 6.53 -24.01
C GLU A 2 18.18 5.33 -23.52
N LEU A 3 16.85 5.48 -23.48
CA LEU A 3 15.92 4.43 -23.00
C LEU A 3 16.08 3.11 -23.78
N LYS A 4 16.28 3.21 -25.10
CA LYS A 4 16.49 2.06 -25.96
C LYS A 4 17.76 1.28 -25.57
N GLU A 5 18.87 2.00 -25.41
CA GLU A 5 20.16 1.41 -25.00
C GLU A 5 20.06 0.73 -23.63
N ALA A 6 19.31 1.36 -22.68
CA ALA A 6 19.07 0.76 -21.37
C ALA A 6 18.33 -0.57 -21.49
N TYR A 7 17.23 -0.65 -22.26
CA TYR A 7 16.50 -1.89 -22.42
C TYR A 7 17.25 -2.96 -23.22
N GLU A 8 18.11 -2.57 -24.16
CA GLU A 8 19.02 -3.51 -24.84
C GLU A 8 19.99 -4.18 -23.85
N THR A 9 20.46 -3.40 -22.87
CA THR A 9 21.38 -3.89 -21.83
C THR A 9 20.68 -4.73 -20.76
N ILE A 10 19.49 -4.32 -20.33
CA ILE A 10 18.74 -4.93 -19.21
C ILE A 10 17.98 -6.17 -19.68
N CYS A 11 17.25 -6.07 -20.78
CA CYS A 11 16.33 -7.11 -21.24
C CYS A 11 16.96 -8.03 -22.28
N THR A 12 18.13 -8.59 -21.98
CA THR A 12 18.88 -9.46 -22.93
C THR A 12 18.12 -10.73 -23.31
N TYR A 13 17.17 -11.17 -22.49
CA TYR A 13 16.32 -12.35 -22.70
C TYR A 13 15.13 -12.08 -23.63
N LEU A 14 14.80 -10.81 -23.93
CA LEU A 14 13.74 -10.44 -24.87
C LEU A 14 14.27 -10.46 -26.31
N ASN A 15 13.43 -10.90 -27.25
CA ASN A 15 13.71 -10.77 -28.66
C ASN A 15 13.47 -9.32 -29.16
N GLU A 16 13.95 -9.01 -30.38
CA GLU A 16 13.88 -7.64 -30.94
C GLU A 16 12.43 -7.11 -31.07
N SER A 17 11.45 -7.98 -31.34
CA SER A 17 10.04 -7.59 -31.44
C SER A 17 9.49 -7.19 -30.06
N GLU A 18 9.84 -7.95 -29.01
CA GLU A 18 9.43 -7.67 -27.62
C GLU A 18 10.08 -6.41 -27.07
N LYS A 19 11.39 -6.21 -27.32
CA LYS A 19 12.09 -4.96 -26.96
C LYS A 19 11.46 -3.74 -27.62
N ARG A 20 11.08 -3.86 -28.90
CA ARG A 20 10.38 -2.78 -29.58
C ARG A 20 9.02 -2.48 -28.97
N LYS A 21 8.21 -3.51 -28.66
CA LYS A 21 6.92 -3.33 -27.98
C LYS A 21 7.08 -2.68 -26.61
N LEU A 22 8.10 -3.08 -25.83
CA LEU A 22 8.42 -2.48 -24.55
C LEU A 22 8.76 -1.00 -24.69
N LEU A 23 9.62 -0.64 -25.66
CA LEU A 23 9.99 0.74 -25.93
C LEU A 23 8.78 1.59 -26.38
N GLU A 24 7.97 1.08 -27.32
CA GLU A 24 6.77 1.76 -27.81
C GLU A 24 5.74 2.00 -26.69
N SER A 25 5.48 0.99 -25.84
CA SER A 25 4.54 1.12 -24.73
C SER A 25 4.98 2.16 -23.69
N ASN A 26 6.27 2.28 -23.48
CA ASN A 26 6.82 3.29 -22.58
C ASN A 26 6.76 4.71 -23.17
N LEU A 27 6.94 4.87 -24.46
CA LEU A 27 6.81 6.17 -25.16
C LEU A 27 5.36 6.66 -25.22
N THR A 28 4.39 5.75 -25.30
CA THR A 28 2.95 6.10 -25.29
C THR A 28 2.40 6.44 -23.90
N GLY A 29 3.18 6.23 -22.87
CA GLY A 29 2.82 6.45 -21.48
C GLY A 29 2.02 5.29 -20.86
N ALA A 30 2.43 4.85 -19.69
CA ALA A 30 1.73 3.82 -18.94
C ALA A 30 0.37 4.31 -18.42
N PHE A 31 -0.57 3.39 -18.26
CA PHE A 31 -1.78 3.65 -17.50
C PHE A 31 -1.42 3.95 -16.05
N LYS A 32 -2.10 4.94 -15.48
CA LYS A 32 -2.12 5.17 -14.04
C LYS A 32 -3.33 4.51 -13.44
N GLY A 33 -3.28 4.23 -12.15
CA GLY A 33 -4.41 3.58 -11.51
C GLY A 33 -4.46 3.78 -10.01
N GLY A 34 -5.22 2.90 -9.39
CA GLY A 34 -5.38 2.88 -7.96
C GLY A 34 -6.25 1.72 -7.50
N VAL A 35 -6.39 1.63 -6.20
CA VAL A 35 -7.24 0.65 -5.52
C VAL A 35 -8.32 1.38 -4.73
N VAL A 36 -9.56 0.95 -4.89
CA VAL A 36 -10.73 1.50 -4.20
C VAL A 36 -11.20 0.54 -3.12
N LYS A 37 -11.68 1.07 -2.00
CA LYS A 37 -12.43 0.27 -1.02
C LYS A 37 -13.71 -0.24 -1.68
N PRO A 38 -14.00 -1.56 -1.65
CA PRO A 38 -15.11 -2.15 -2.42
C PRO A 38 -16.46 -1.44 -2.23
N ILE A 39 -16.76 -1.00 -1.01
CA ILE A 39 -18.00 -0.30 -0.65
C ILE A 39 -18.21 1.04 -1.36
N TYR A 40 -17.13 1.65 -1.91
CA TYR A 40 -17.17 2.96 -2.57
C TYR A 40 -16.96 2.89 -4.08
N LYS A 41 -16.90 1.70 -4.66
CA LYS A 41 -16.61 1.52 -6.10
C LYS A 41 -17.59 2.29 -6.99
N ASP A 42 -18.89 2.18 -6.71
CA ASP A 42 -19.92 2.88 -7.49
C ASP A 42 -19.88 4.39 -7.31
N LEU A 43 -19.57 4.84 -6.09
CA LEU A 43 -19.38 6.26 -5.80
C LEU A 43 -18.21 6.85 -6.60
N VAL A 44 -17.10 6.13 -6.69
CA VAL A 44 -15.93 6.56 -7.49
C VAL A 44 -16.28 6.64 -8.97
N LYS A 45 -16.99 5.64 -9.52
CA LYS A 45 -17.45 5.66 -10.91
C LYS A 45 -18.34 6.87 -11.23
N GLN A 46 -19.23 7.24 -10.31
CA GLN A 46 -20.12 8.40 -10.49
C GLN A 46 -19.38 9.74 -10.46
N HIS A 47 -18.34 9.87 -9.62
CA HIS A 47 -17.63 11.13 -9.43
C HIS A 47 -16.40 11.29 -10.34
N LEU A 48 -15.86 10.19 -10.85
CA LEU A 48 -14.68 10.13 -11.70
C LEU A 48 -14.98 9.23 -12.91
N PRO A 49 -15.85 9.69 -13.84
CA PRO A 49 -16.33 8.88 -14.95
C PRO A 49 -15.24 8.46 -15.95
N TYR A 50 -14.09 9.12 -15.90
CA TYR A 50 -12.90 8.79 -16.71
C TYR A 50 -12.10 7.59 -16.14
N ILE A 51 -12.42 7.12 -14.93
CA ILE A 51 -11.80 5.94 -14.35
C ILE A 51 -12.42 4.69 -14.95
N ASP A 52 -11.58 3.81 -15.48
CA ASP A 52 -11.98 2.51 -15.98
C ASP A 52 -11.63 1.40 -14.99
N TYR A 53 -12.48 0.36 -14.93
CA TYR A 53 -12.28 -0.86 -14.14
C TYR A 53 -12.12 -2.05 -15.09
N PRO A 54 -11.00 -2.13 -15.83
CA PRO A 54 -10.78 -3.17 -16.83
C PRO A 54 -10.50 -4.53 -16.19
N PHE A 55 -10.14 -4.53 -14.90
CA PHE A 55 -9.77 -5.72 -14.17
C PHE A 55 -11.01 -6.39 -13.57
N LYS A 56 -10.95 -7.72 -13.47
CA LYS A 56 -11.98 -8.60 -12.92
C LYS A 56 -11.36 -9.55 -11.89
N ASP A 57 -12.18 -10.41 -11.32
CA ASP A 57 -11.77 -11.45 -10.38
C ASP A 57 -10.96 -10.89 -9.19
N GLU A 58 -9.72 -11.31 -9.04
CA GLU A 58 -8.87 -10.90 -7.91
C GLU A 58 -8.55 -9.39 -7.88
N MET A 59 -8.68 -8.70 -9.00
CA MET A 59 -8.37 -7.26 -9.13
C MET A 59 -9.61 -6.38 -9.39
N ASP A 60 -10.78 -6.83 -9.06
CA ASP A 60 -12.05 -6.12 -9.34
C ASP A 60 -12.18 -4.74 -8.69
N ASN A 61 -11.40 -4.46 -7.65
CA ASN A 61 -11.32 -3.16 -6.98
C ASN A 61 -10.16 -2.27 -7.48
N VAL A 62 -9.41 -2.72 -8.48
CA VAL A 62 -8.35 -1.93 -9.14
C VAL A 62 -8.94 -1.19 -10.32
N PHE A 63 -8.61 0.08 -10.43
CA PHE A 63 -9.00 0.93 -11.56
C PHE A 63 -7.77 1.48 -12.28
N CYS A 64 -7.97 1.89 -13.53
CA CYS A 64 -6.96 2.62 -14.28
C CYS A 64 -7.57 3.86 -14.95
N TYR A 65 -6.72 4.76 -15.38
CA TYR A 65 -7.06 5.95 -16.15
C TYR A 65 -5.86 6.38 -16.98
N ARG A 66 -6.11 7.09 -18.08
CA ARG A 66 -5.04 7.69 -18.86
C ARG A 66 -4.61 9.01 -18.25
N GLN A 67 -3.32 9.30 -18.31
CA GLN A 67 -2.81 10.58 -17.85
C GLN A 67 -3.25 11.67 -18.85
N ASN A 68 -4.25 12.41 -18.46
CA ASN A 68 -4.72 13.64 -19.10
C ASN A 68 -4.69 14.75 -18.05
N ASP A 69 -5.39 15.86 -18.26
CA ASP A 69 -5.49 16.95 -17.29
C ASP A 69 -6.23 16.58 -15.99
N GLU A 70 -6.77 15.38 -15.92
CA GLU A 70 -7.46 14.84 -14.76
C GLU A 70 -6.47 14.44 -13.64
N LYS A 71 -6.75 14.90 -12.43
CA LYS A 71 -5.89 14.68 -11.27
C LYS A 71 -6.69 14.04 -10.11
N PRO A 72 -6.93 12.73 -10.14
CA PRO A 72 -7.73 12.07 -9.10
C PRO A 72 -7.16 12.26 -7.69
N GLY A 73 -5.85 12.50 -7.55
CA GLY A 73 -5.22 12.82 -6.27
C GLY A 73 -5.69 14.15 -5.64
N LEU A 74 -6.33 15.03 -6.43
CA LEU A 74 -6.88 16.31 -5.96
C LEU A 74 -8.41 16.27 -5.75
N ASN A 75 -8.98 15.09 -5.58
CA ASN A 75 -10.41 14.87 -5.38
C ASN A 75 -10.74 14.69 -3.89
N VAL A 76 -11.93 15.14 -3.46
CA VAL A 76 -12.45 14.96 -2.09
C VAL A 76 -12.46 13.48 -1.67
N LEU A 77 -12.79 12.57 -2.58
CA LEU A 77 -12.82 11.13 -2.30
C LEU A 77 -11.42 10.56 -1.99
N HIS A 78 -10.37 11.05 -2.70
CA HIS A 78 -8.99 10.69 -2.41
C HIS A 78 -8.57 11.19 -1.02
N PHE A 79 -8.88 12.44 -0.71
CA PHE A 79 -8.61 13.02 0.61
C PHE A 79 -9.30 12.21 1.71
N GLY A 80 -10.57 11.84 1.52
CA GLY A 80 -11.35 11.01 2.44
C GLY A 80 -10.93 9.54 2.51
N GLY A 81 -9.85 9.12 1.82
CA GLY A 81 -9.30 7.76 1.87
C GLY A 81 -10.24 6.70 1.27
N VAL A 82 -11.04 7.07 0.30
CA VAL A 82 -11.91 6.15 -0.46
C VAL A 82 -11.09 5.25 -1.37
N TYR A 83 -10.03 5.78 -1.94
CA TYR A 83 -9.09 5.07 -2.79
C TYR A 83 -7.64 5.54 -2.57
N TYR A 84 -6.72 4.70 -3.01
CA TYR A 84 -5.28 4.96 -3.01
C TYR A 84 -4.76 4.84 -4.45
N LEU A 85 -3.94 5.82 -4.87
CA LEU A 85 -3.35 5.82 -6.21
C LEU A 85 -2.06 5.01 -6.22
N LEU A 86 -2.00 4.03 -7.08
CA LEU A 86 -0.80 3.23 -7.34
C LEU A 86 -0.87 2.65 -8.74
N ASP A 87 0.27 2.20 -9.23
CA ASP A 87 0.34 1.48 -10.49
C ASP A 87 -0.45 0.16 -10.44
N PRO A 88 -1.26 -0.17 -11.48
CA PRO A 88 -2.01 -1.42 -11.52
C PRO A 88 -1.14 -2.67 -11.46
N SER A 89 0.08 -2.67 -12.04
CA SER A 89 0.98 -3.82 -11.94
C SER A 89 1.50 -4.03 -10.51
N SER A 90 1.72 -2.94 -9.75
CA SER A 90 2.00 -3.02 -8.32
C SER A 90 0.82 -3.57 -7.51
N ALA A 91 -0.43 -3.22 -7.91
CA ALA A 91 -1.62 -3.75 -7.27
C ALA A 91 -1.84 -5.25 -7.55
N PHE A 92 -1.29 -5.77 -8.64
CA PHE A 92 -1.36 -7.21 -8.97
C PHE A 92 -0.69 -8.08 -7.91
N VAL A 93 0.49 -7.67 -7.43
CA VAL A 93 1.33 -8.49 -6.55
C VAL A 93 0.60 -8.98 -5.30
N PRO A 94 0.03 -8.14 -4.41
CA PRO A 94 -0.59 -8.60 -3.18
C PRO A 94 -1.86 -9.45 -3.41
N ASN A 95 -2.42 -9.41 -4.62
CA ASN A 95 -3.57 -10.22 -5.00
C ASN A 95 -3.20 -11.67 -5.39
N GLN A 96 -1.91 -12.03 -5.42
CA GLN A 96 -1.44 -13.36 -5.79
C GLN A 96 -1.31 -14.33 -4.61
N PHE A 97 -1.55 -13.89 -3.37
CA PHE A 97 -1.66 -14.83 -2.27
C PHE A 97 -2.84 -15.79 -2.44
N SER A 98 -2.64 -17.03 -2.04
CA SER A 98 -3.70 -18.03 -2.05
C SER A 98 -4.85 -17.63 -1.13
N LYS A 99 -6.09 -17.80 -1.60
CA LYS A 99 -7.29 -17.56 -0.79
C LYS A 99 -7.37 -18.56 0.35
N ASN A 100 -7.65 -18.08 1.55
CA ASN A 100 -7.98 -18.90 2.70
C ASN A 100 -8.93 -18.11 3.63
N ASP A 101 -9.62 -18.83 4.52
CA ASP A 101 -10.58 -18.25 5.48
C ASP A 101 -9.96 -18.00 6.87
N LYS A 102 -8.64 -18.10 6.98
CA LYS A 102 -7.93 -17.88 8.25
C LYS A 102 -7.57 -16.41 8.40
N THR A 103 -7.48 -15.95 9.64
CA THR A 103 -6.78 -14.70 9.96
C THR A 103 -5.28 -14.94 9.83
N ASN A 104 -4.62 -14.20 8.97
CA ASN A 104 -3.20 -14.33 8.72
C ASN A 104 -2.41 -13.25 9.47
N LEU A 105 -1.20 -13.61 9.88
CA LEU A 105 -0.17 -12.66 10.27
C LEU A 105 0.71 -12.37 9.05
N VAL A 106 0.74 -11.11 8.64
CA VAL A 106 1.37 -10.67 7.40
C VAL A 106 2.52 -9.71 7.69
N LEU A 107 3.64 -9.88 7.01
CA LEU A 107 4.75 -8.93 7.02
C LEU A 107 4.94 -8.33 5.62
N ASP A 108 4.93 -7.01 5.52
CA ASP A 108 5.43 -6.28 4.36
C ASP A 108 6.80 -5.70 4.75
N MET A 109 7.87 -6.24 4.17
CA MET A 109 9.24 -5.98 4.64
C MET A 109 9.80 -4.63 4.22
N CYS A 110 9.33 -4.09 3.07
CA CYS A 110 9.81 -2.84 2.46
C CYS A 110 8.59 -2.02 2.00
N ALA A 111 7.72 -1.67 2.93
CA ALA A 111 6.34 -1.32 2.67
C ALA A 111 6.10 0.07 2.06
N ALA A 112 6.99 1.06 2.30
CA ALA A 112 6.73 2.43 1.90
C ALA A 112 6.75 2.63 0.37
N PRO A 113 5.82 3.44 -0.18
CA PRO A 113 4.90 4.34 0.49
C PRO A 113 3.56 3.71 0.92
N GLY A 114 3.36 2.38 0.74
CA GLY A 114 2.19 1.66 1.26
C GLY A 114 1.26 1.05 0.22
N GLY A 115 1.56 1.16 -1.07
CA GLY A 115 0.65 0.72 -2.14
C GLY A 115 0.26 -0.76 -2.03
N LYS A 116 1.22 -1.67 -1.90
CA LYS A 116 0.99 -3.11 -1.78
C LYS A 116 0.34 -3.46 -0.44
N THR A 117 0.82 -2.87 0.67
CA THR A 117 0.19 -3.00 2.00
C THR A 117 -1.28 -2.61 1.97
N ILE A 118 -1.62 -1.44 1.41
CA ILE A 118 -2.99 -0.91 1.34
C ILE A 118 -3.87 -1.79 0.47
N THR A 119 -3.36 -2.22 -0.69
CA THR A 119 -4.09 -3.13 -1.59
C THR A 119 -4.46 -4.43 -0.89
N TYR A 120 -3.52 -5.02 -0.16
CA TYR A 120 -3.76 -6.21 0.63
C TYR A 120 -4.76 -5.95 1.77
N ALA A 121 -4.52 -4.92 2.58
CA ALA A 121 -5.29 -4.63 3.78
C ALA A 121 -6.78 -4.36 3.52
N ILE A 122 -7.10 -3.70 2.39
CA ILE A 122 -8.49 -3.43 1.99
C ILE A 122 -9.28 -4.73 1.78
N LYS A 123 -8.65 -5.76 1.22
CA LYS A 123 -9.28 -7.06 0.93
C LYS A 123 -9.28 -8.02 2.10
N HIS A 124 -8.35 -7.85 3.03
CA HIS A 124 -8.14 -8.74 4.17
C HIS A 124 -8.23 -7.98 5.51
N PRO A 125 -9.41 -7.42 5.85
CA PRO A 125 -9.56 -6.56 7.03
C PRO A 125 -9.36 -7.28 8.36
N ASN A 126 -9.43 -8.62 8.37
CA ASN A 126 -9.24 -9.46 9.55
C ASN A 126 -7.77 -9.89 9.76
N ASP A 127 -6.90 -9.71 8.77
CA ASP A 127 -5.49 -10.05 8.89
C ASP A 127 -4.73 -8.94 9.62
N LEU A 128 -3.73 -9.29 10.43
CA LEU A 128 -2.81 -8.32 11.00
C LEU A 128 -1.60 -8.15 10.08
N ILE A 129 -1.34 -6.92 9.67
CA ILE A 129 -0.23 -6.59 8.77
C ILE A 129 0.81 -5.76 9.53
N ILE A 130 2.05 -6.22 9.54
CA ILE A 130 3.21 -5.46 9.98
C ILE A 130 3.86 -4.88 8.73
N ALA A 131 3.75 -3.57 8.55
CA ALA A 131 4.32 -2.85 7.43
C ALA A 131 5.61 -2.16 7.88
N ASN A 132 6.74 -2.69 7.44
CA ASN A 132 8.07 -2.22 7.84
C ASN A 132 8.72 -1.36 6.77
N GLU A 133 9.46 -0.37 7.19
CA GLU A 133 10.30 0.47 6.31
C GLU A 133 11.56 0.90 7.08
N ILE A 134 12.72 0.80 6.45
CA ILE A 134 14.00 1.14 7.08
C ILE A 134 14.20 2.66 7.26
N SER A 135 13.68 3.46 6.34
CA SER A 135 13.79 4.93 6.38
C SER A 135 12.67 5.54 7.21
N LEU A 136 13.03 6.26 8.27
CA LEU A 136 12.05 6.91 9.15
C LEU A 136 11.17 7.92 8.40
N SER A 137 11.70 8.67 7.44
CA SER A 137 10.90 9.62 6.64
C SER A 137 9.87 8.89 5.79
N ARG A 138 10.24 7.80 5.11
CA ARG A 138 9.34 6.98 4.32
C ARG A 138 8.35 6.20 5.19
N ALA A 139 8.77 5.71 6.37
CA ALA A 139 7.89 5.07 7.33
C ALA A 139 6.81 6.04 7.88
N ASN A 140 7.16 7.31 8.07
CA ASN A 140 6.17 8.34 8.43
C ASN A 140 5.20 8.65 7.27
N GLU A 141 5.65 8.61 6.03
CA GLU A 141 4.77 8.73 4.85
C GLU A 141 3.81 7.54 4.76
N LEU A 142 4.33 6.32 4.91
CA LEU A 142 3.53 5.10 5.01
C LEU A 142 2.47 5.22 6.11
N ALA A 143 2.85 5.65 7.32
CA ALA A 143 1.93 5.82 8.43
C ALA A 143 0.80 6.82 8.12
N LYS A 144 1.10 7.93 7.44
CA LYS A 144 0.08 8.90 6.97
C LYS A 144 -0.88 8.29 5.95
N ASN A 145 -0.36 7.49 5.01
CA ASN A 145 -1.19 6.83 4.01
C ASN A 145 -2.11 5.76 4.63
N ILE A 146 -1.59 4.94 5.55
CA ILE A 146 -2.37 3.96 6.32
C ILE A 146 -3.47 4.66 7.13
N GLU A 147 -3.15 5.78 7.75
CA GLU A 147 -4.10 6.57 8.53
C GLU A 147 -5.19 7.20 7.65
N ARG A 148 -4.81 7.82 6.53
CA ARG A 148 -5.75 8.38 5.55
C ARG A 148 -6.70 7.31 5.02
N MET A 149 -6.21 6.10 4.79
CA MET A 149 -7.01 4.96 4.35
C MET A 149 -7.81 4.31 5.49
N GLY A 150 -7.61 4.69 6.76
CA GLY A 150 -8.35 4.17 7.91
C GLY A 150 -8.15 2.66 8.15
N LEU A 151 -6.94 2.15 7.97
CA LEU A 151 -6.64 0.73 8.06
C LEU A 151 -6.16 0.37 9.47
N ALA A 152 -7.11 -0.03 10.35
CA ALA A 152 -6.83 -0.39 11.74
C ALA A 152 -6.06 -1.71 11.89
N ASN A 153 -6.04 -2.53 10.85
CA ASN A 153 -5.35 -3.81 10.81
C ASN A 153 -3.88 -3.71 10.35
N VAL A 154 -3.33 -2.50 10.20
CA VAL A 154 -1.95 -2.27 9.79
C VAL A 154 -1.16 -1.58 10.91
N ILE A 155 -0.04 -2.19 11.26
CA ILE A 155 0.96 -1.64 12.18
C ILE A 155 2.15 -1.18 11.35
N VAL A 156 2.64 0.03 11.59
CA VAL A 156 3.84 0.53 10.91
C VAL A 156 5.04 0.45 11.84
N THR A 157 6.11 -0.17 11.35
CA THR A 157 7.40 -0.29 12.03
C THR A 157 8.51 0.40 11.24
N CYS A 158 9.56 0.82 11.94
CA CYS A 158 10.73 1.44 11.31
C CYS A 158 12.02 0.77 11.80
N MET A 159 12.51 -0.19 11.02
CA MET A 159 13.75 -0.90 11.36
C MET A 159 14.34 -1.59 10.13
N ASP A 160 15.63 -1.90 10.20
CA ASP A 160 16.25 -2.77 9.20
C ASP A 160 15.58 -4.15 9.29
N PRO A 161 15.07 -4.71 8.17
CA PRO A 161 14.51 -6.06 8.16
C PRO A 161 15.47 -7.15 8.66
N GLN A 162 16.79 -6.97 8.54
CA GLN A 162 17.78 -7.90 9.06
C GLN A 162 17.84 -7.92 10.60
N GLU A 163 17.44 -6.80 11.25
CA GLU A 163 17.38 -6.67 12.71
C GLU A 163 16.10 -7.26 13.33
N ILE A 164 15.15 -7.74 12.51
CA ILE A 164 13.95 -8.43 13.05
C ILE A 164 14.41 -9.64 13.86
N ASN A 165 14.03 -9.65 15.14
CA ASN A 165 14.50 -10.63 16.12
C ASN A 165 14.12 -12.06 15.71
N ASP A 166 14.96 -13.04 16.07
CA ASP A 166 14.73 -14.46 15.79
C ASP A 166 13.46 -15.05 16.46
N SER A 167 12.93 -14.36 17.46
CA SER A 167 11.61 -14.71 18.04
C SER A 167 10.46 -14.56 17.03
N PHE A 168 10.68 -13.89 15.90
CA PHE A 168 9.75 -13.76 14.79
C PHE A 168 9.96 -14.82 13.69
N ASN A 169 10.94 -15.71 13.83
CA ASN A 169 11.14 -16.80 12.87
C ASN A 169 9.91 -17.73 12.84
N SER A 170 9.52 -18.14 11.66
CA SER A 170 8.44 -19.13 11.44
C SER A 170 7.05 -18.73 11.97
N ILE A 171 6.75 -17.42 12.07
CA ILE A 171 5.44 -16.95 12.56
C ILE A 171 4.57 -16.31 11.47
N PHE A 172 5.14 -15.78 10.39
CA PHE A 172 4.37 -15.08 9.36
C PHE A 172 3.75 -16.05 8.37
N ASP A 173 2.42 -16.00 8.23
CA ASP A 173 1.68 -16.80 7.25
C ASP A 173 1.88 -16.28 5.82
N ARG A 174 2.10 -14.96 5.67
CA ARG A 174 2.30 -14.27 4.40
C ARG A 174 3.38 -13.20 4.52
N ILE A 175 4.25 -13.14 3.53
CA ILE A 175 5.27 -12.09 3.45
C ILE A 175 5.22 -11.43 2.08
N LEU A 176 5.08 -10.10 2.08
CA LEU A 176 5.34 -9.24 0.93
C LEU A 176 6.79 -8.76 1.01
N LEU A 177 7.56 -9.00 -0.03
CA LEU A 177 8.90 -8.46 -0.19
C LEU A 177 8.98 -7.74 -1.53
N ASP A 178 8.48 -6.49 -1.54
CA ASP A 178 8.71 -5.55 -2.63
C ASP A 178 10.11 -4.96 -2.46
N ALA A 179 11.08 -5.63 -3.04
CA ALA A 179 12.47 -5.39 -2.71
C ALA A 179 13.00 -4.08 -3.34
N PRO A 180 13.89 -3.35 -2.65
CA PRO A 180 14.57 -2.21 -3.25
C PRO A 180 15.33 -2.67 -4.50
N CYS A 181 15.14 -1.96 -5.62
CA CYS A 181 15.64 -2.36 -6.92
C CYS A 181 16.22 -1.19 -7.73
N SER A 182 16.82 -1.48 -8.87
CA SER A 182 17.37 -0.48 -9.79
C SER A 182 16.29 0.35 -10.50
N GLY A 183 15.07 -0.19 -10.61
CA GLY A 183 13.87 0.54 -11.02
C GLY A 183 13.69 0.72 -12.52
N SER A 184 14.14 -0.23 -13.34
CA SER A 184 14.04 -0.09 -14.82
C SER A 184 12.60 -0.01 -15.36
N GLY A 185 11.62 -0.54 -14.64
CA GLY A 185 10.19 -0.34 -14.95
C GLY A 185 9.67 1.07 -14.68
N MET A 186 10.45 1.89 -13.97
CA MET A 186 10.07 3.26 -13.61
C MET A 186 10.64 4.34 -14.53
N PHE A 187 11.47 3.98 -15.51
CA PHE A 187 12.20 4.95 -16.34
C PHE A 187 11.31 5.98 -17.03
N CYS A 188 10.13 5.57 -17.46
CA CYS A 188 9.20 6.49 -18.12
C CYS A 188 8.46 7.42 -17.18
N LYS A 189 8.23 6.98 -15.95
CA LYS A 189 7.60 7.79 -14.90
C LYS A 189 8.60 8.75 -14.27
N GLU A 190 9.81 8.27 -14.04
CA GLU A 190 10.90 8.96 -13.34
C GLU A 190 12.15 8.99 -14.21
N PRO A 191 12.23 9.87 -15.23
CA PRO A 191 13.37 9.89 -16.15
C PRO A 191 14.73 10.04 -15.48
N LYS A 192 14.79 10.68 -14.30
CA LYS A 192 16.00 10.76 -13.50
C LYS A 192 16.55 9.40 -13.10
N MET A 193 15.67 8.40 -12.93
CA MET A 193 16.14 7.03 -12.60
C MET A 193 16.94 6.42 -13.74
N LEU A 194 16.60 6.77 -15.00
CA LEU A 194 17.38 6.37 -16.17
C LEU A 194 18.74 7.08 -16.23
N GLU A 195 18.78 8.38 -15.87
CA GLU A 195 20.03 9.15 -15.81
C GLU A 195 20.99 8.60 -14.76
N ASP A 196 20.45 8.19 -13.60
CA ASP A 196 21.19 7.65 -12.45
C ASP A 196 21.40 6.12 -12.52
N TRP A 197 20.89 5.45 -13.57
CA TRP A 197 20.97 4.00 -13.68
C TRP A 197 22.38 3.54 -14.10
N THR A 198 22.88 2.53 -13.42
CA THR A 198 24.13 1.84 -13.76
C THR A 198 23.98 0.34 -13.51
N TYR A 199 24.73 -0.49 -14.25
CA TYR A 199 24.77 -1.92 -13.99
C TYR A 199 25.30 -2.26 -12.60
N ASP A 200 26.26 -1.48 -12.07
CA ASP A 200 26.75 -1.63 -10.69
C ASP A 200 25.63 -1.45 -9.65
N LYS A 201 24.64 -0.59 -9.93
CA LYS A 201 23.45 -0.43 -9.08
C LYS A 201 22.59 -1.70 -9.10
N VAL A 202 22.41 -2.33 -10.26
CA VAL A 202 21.70 -3.61 -10.40
C VAL A 202 22.36 -4.67 -9.50
N ILE A 203 23.69 -4.84 -9.62
CA ILE A 203 24.43 -5.81 -8.81
C ILE A 203 24.32 -5.53 -7.30
N LYS A 204 24.45 -4.27 -6.89
CA LYS A 204 24.28 -3.89 -5.48
C LYS A 204 22.87 -4.20 -4.96
N CYS A 205 21.84 -3.89 -5.74
CA CYS A 205 20.46 -4.22 -5.40
C CYS A 205 20.26 -5.73 -5.26
N SER A 206 20.78 -6.53 -6.21
CA SER A 206 20.62 -7.98 -6.18
C SER A 206 21.25 -8.62 -4.94
N LEU A 207 22.37 -8.10 -4.47
CA LEU A 207 23.01 -8.57 -3.21
C LEU A 207 22.12 -8.30 -1.98
N ILE A 208 21.53 -7.11 -1.91
CA ILE A 208 20.59 -6.74 -0.83
C ILE A 208 19.32 -7.62 -0.91
N GLN A 209 18.79 -7.80 -2.10
CA GLN A 209 17.59 -8.59 -2.35
C GLN A 209 17.77 -10.07 -1.93
N LYS A 210 18.92 -10.67 -2.24
CA LYS A 210 19.29 -12.03 -1.79
C LYS A 210 19.31 -12.14 -0.26
N GLN A 211 19.80 -11.13 0.45
CA GLN A 211 19.80 -11.10 1.90
C GLN A 211 18.40 -10.95 2.47
N LEU A 212 17.57 -10.04 1.90
CA LEU A 212 16.21 -9.82 2.31
C LEU A 212 15.33 -11.06 2.09
N LEU A 213 15.48 -11.74 0.95
CA LEU A 213 14.71 -12.95 0.67
C LEU A 213 15.10 -14.11 1.59
N LYS A 214 16.39 -14.29 1.89
CA LYS A 214 16.84 -15.24 2.92
C LYS A 214 16.24 -14.95 4.30
N LYS A 215 16.15 -13.68 4.67
CA LYS A 215 15.49 -13.28 5.92
C LYS A 215 13.98 -13.55 5.88
N ALA A 216 13.31 -13.25 4.76
CA ALA A 216 11.90 -13.57 4.57
C ALA A 216 11.62 -15.06 4.74
N ILE A 217 12.45 -15.94 4.16
CA ILE A 217 12.32 -17.41 4.29
C ILE A 217 12.42 -17.85 5.76
N LYS A 218 13.31 -17.26 6.56
CA LYS A 218 13.42 -17.56 8.00
C LYS A 218 12.19 -17.13 8.78
N LEU A 219 11.64 -15.96 8.46
CA LEU A 219 10.48 -15.39 9.13
C LEU A 219 9.15 -16.08 8.73
N CYS A 220 9.11 -16.67 7.55
CA CYS A 220 7.93 -17.35 7.00
C CYS A 220 7.63 -18.65 7.77
N ALA A 221 6.38 -18.85 8.14
CA ALA A 221 5.89 -20.08 8.78
C ALA A 221 5.82 -21.25 7.78
N LEU A 222 5.82 -22.48 8.29
CA LEU A 222 5.53 -23.66 7.47
C LEU A 222 4.17 -23.51 6.78
N ASN A 223 4.09 -23.80 5.49
CA ASN A 223 2.98 -23.56 4.57
C ASN A 223 2.64 -22.07 4.35
N GLY A 224 3.47 -21.16 4.85
CA GLY A 224 3.36 -19.74 4.55
C GLY A 224 3.82 -19.40 3.13
N GLU A 225 3.37 -18.27 2.63
CA GLU A 225 3.66 -17.80 1.27
C GLU A 225 4.47 -16.49 1.30
N ILE A 226 5.43 -16.39 0.39
CA ILE A 226 6.23 -15.18 0.16
C ILE A 226 5.95 -14.71 -1.26
N LEU A 227 5.58 -13.43 -1.43
CA LEU A 227 5.56 -12.78 -2.72
C LEU A 227 6.77 -11.85 -2.81
N TYR A 228 7.74 -12.27 -3.62
CA TYR A 228 8.89 -11.45 -3.97
C TYR A 228 8.54 -10.63 -5.21
N SER A 229 8.82 -9.33 -5.19
CA SER A 229 8.58 -8.46 -6.34
C SER A 229 9.62 -7.36 -6.45
N THR A 230 9.83 -6.90 -7.69
CA THR A 230 10.64 -5.73 -8.02
C THR A 230 9.97 -4.92 -9.13
N CYS A 231 10.30 -3.64 -9.23
CA CYS A 231 10.02 -2.86 -10.44
C CYS A 231 11.21 -2.85 -11.41
N SER A 232 12.05 -3.88 -11.36
CA SER A 232 13.15 -4.11 -12.32
C SER A 232 12.74 -5.09 -13.40
N TYR A 233 13.45 -5.05 -14.53
CA TYR A 233 13.40 -6.03 -15.61
C TYR A 233 14.73 -6.78 -15.72
N SER A 234 15.61 -6.61 -14.75
CA SER A 234 16.93 -7.21 -14.75
C SER A 234 16.88 -8.62 -14.19
N ASN A 235 17.38 -9.60 -14.95
CA ASN A 235 17.42 -10.98 -14.49
C ASN A 235 18.20 -11.16 -13.19
N GLU A 236 19.23 -10.34 -12.97
CA GLU A 236 20.07 -10.32 -11.77
C GLU A 236 19.30 -9.91 -10.50
N GLU A 237 18.25 -9.10 -10.66
CA GLU A 237 17.38 -8.66 -9.55
C GLU A 237 16.12 -9.49 -9.41
N ASP A 238 15.82 -10.33 -10.40
CA ASP A 238 14.59 -11.12 -10.52
C ASP A 238 14.89 -12.62 -10.34
N ASP A 239 14.97 -13.40 -11.43
CA ASP A 239 15.15 -14.86 -11.36
C ASP A 239 16.44 -15.29 -10.68
N GLU A 240 17.56 -14.57 -10.84
CA GLU A 240 18.82 -14.93 -10.20
C GLU A 240 18.81 -14.70 -8.66
N VAL A 241 17.98 -13.77 -8.17
CA VAL A 241 17.76 -13.63 -6.72
C VAL A 241 17.02 -14.84 -6.18
N ILE A 242 15.98 -15.30 -6.89
CA ILE A 242 15.24 -16.50 -6.50
C ILE A 242 16.17 -17.71 -6.54
N GLU A 243 16.86 -17.95 -7.65
CA GLU A 243 17.76 -19.10 -7.82
C GLU A 243 18.83 -19.18 -6.74
N ALA A 244 19.44 -18.05 -6.37
CA ALA A 244 20.47 -17.98 -5.34
C ALA A 244 19.97 -18.19 -3.90
N THR A 245 18.65 -18.22 -3.70
CA THR A 245 18.02 -18.31 -2.36
C THR A 245 17.18 -19.59 -2.20
N LEU A 246 16.90 -20.30 -3.30
CA LEU A 246 16.17 -21.57 -3.25
C LEU A 246 16.98 -22.63 -2.48
N ASP A 247 16.28 -23.31 -1.59
CA ASP A 247 16.75 -24.52 -0.92
C ASP A 247 15.59 -25.53 -0.83
N GLU A 248 15.84 -26.67 -0.21
CA GLU A 248 14.85 -27.73 -0.06
C GLU A 248 13.62 -27.37 0.81
N SER A 249 13.64 -26.22 1.47
CA SER A 249 12.53 -25.74 2.32
C SER A 249 11.52 -24.89 1.54
N ILE A 250 11.82 -24.54 0.28
CA ILE A 250 11.01 -23.62 -0.53
C ILE A 250 10.61 -24.27 -1.84
N GLU A 251 9.34 -24.14 -2.20
CA GLU A 251 8.85 -24.44 -3.55
C GLU A 251 8.39 -23.16 -4.26
N ILE A 252 8.57 -23.14 -5.59
CA ILE A 252 7.97 -22.11 -6.44
C ILE A 252 6.53 -22.48 -6.75
N VAL A 253 5.63 -21.54 -6.49
CA VAL A 253 4.20 -21.70 -6.76
C VAL A 253 3.83 -20.92 -8.01
N ASN A 254 3.21 -21.59 -8.97
CA ASN A 254 2.73 -20.92 -10.17
C ASN A 254 1.69 -19.85 -9.83
N ILE A 255 1.85 -18.68 -10.42
CA ILE A 255 0.87 -17.62 -10.36
C ILE A 255 -0.24 -17.97 -11.36
N ASN A 256 -1.39 -18.37 -10.82
CA ASN A 256 -2.59 -18.63 -11.61
C ASN A 256 -3.41 -17.35 -11.68
N SER A 257 -3.17 -16.56 -12.70
CA SER A 257 -3.89 -15.30 -12.96
C SER A 257 -4.72 -15.44 -14.22
N SER A 258 -5.86 -14.73 -14.26
CA SER A 258 -6.65 -14.53 -15.48
C SER A 258 -6.01 -13.52 -16.45
N PHE A 259 -4.90 -12.90 -16.04
CA PHE A 259 -4.19 -11.90 -16.83
C PHE A 259 -2.98 -12.50 -17.54
N ASP A 260 -2.73 -12.04 -18.76
CA ASP A 260 -1.51 -12.39 -19.47
C ASP A 260 -0.28 -11.76 -18.78
N THR A 261 0.77 -12.54 -18.69
CA THR A 261 2.06 -12.13 -18.11
C THR A 261 3.20 -12.77 -18.91
N TYR A 262 4.36 -12.13 -18.92
CA TYR A 262 5.58 -12.74 -19.47
C TYR A 262 6.15 -13.71 -18.42
N LYS A 263 6.18 -14.99 -18.75
CA LYS A 263 6.70 -16.04 -17.84
C LYS A 263 8.21 -16.10 -17.91
N THR A 264 8.84 -16.06 -16.73
CA THR A 264 10.27 -16.32 -16.56
C THR A 264 10.50 -17.72 -15.98
N LYS A 265 11.72 -18.04 -15.61
CA LYS A 265 12.06 -19.34 -15.00
C LYS A 265 11.40 -19.53 -13.62
N TYR A 266 11.33 -18.48 -12.82
CA TYR A 266 10.87 -18.51 -11.41
C TYR A 266 9.72 -17.56 -11.11
N GLY A 267 9.30 -16.76 -12.07
CA GLY A 267 8.27 -15.76 -11.83
C GLY A 267 7.56 -15.29 -13.10
N ASN A 268 7.01 -14.10 -13.01
CA ASN A 268 6.24 -13.47 -14.08
C ASN A 268 6.57 -11.97 -14.14
N ILE A 269 6.69 -11.43 -15.33
CA ILE A 269 6.82 -9.98 -15.55
C ILE A 269 5.54 -9.43 -16.19
N LEU A 270 5.02 -8.36 -15.61
CA LEU A 270 3.89 -7.60 -16.14
C LEU A 270 4.42 -6.43 -16.98
N PHE A 271 4.90 -6.73 -18.18
CA PHE A 271 5.37 -5.67 -19.08
C PHE A 271 4.23 -4.73 -19.50
N PRO A 272 4.47 -3.42 -19.65
CA PRO A 272 3.43 -2.45 -20.03
C PRO A 272 2.76 -2.71 -21.37
N TYR A 273 3.36 -3.49 -22.28
CA TYR A 273 2.73 -3.91 -23.53
C TYR A 273 1.83 -5.15 -23.39
N ILE A 274 1.81 -5.81 -22.23
CA ILE A 274 0.95 -6.97 -21.91
C ILE A 274 -0.11 -6.55 -20.89
N PHE A 275 0.27 -5.74 -19.92
CA PHE A 275 -0.53 -5.36 -18.77
C PHE A 275 -0.61 -3.84 -18.66
N ASN A 276 -1.79 -3.30 -18.37
CA ASN A 276 -1.98 -1.85 -18.22
C ASN A 276 -1.34 -1.32 -16.93
N GLY A 277 -0.02 -1.16 -16.91
CA GLY A 277 0.76 -0.71 -15.77
C GLY A 277 2.17 -0.28 -16.15
N GLU A 278 2.96 0.10 -15.16
CA GLU A 278 4.35 0.56 -15.33
C GLU A 278 5.32 -0.62 -15.47
N GLY A 279 4.93 -1.79 -14.99
CA GLY A 279 5.70 -3.02 -15.02
C GLY A 279 6.15 -3.50 -13.64
N GLN A 280 6.11 -4.80 -13.44
CA GLN A 280 6.46 -5.43 -12.17
C GLN A 280 6.88 -6.89 -12.40
N TYR A 281 7.99 -7.32 -11.81
CA TYR A 281 8.29 -8.73 -11.64
C TYR A 281 7.62 -9.26 -10.37
N VAL A 282 7.17 -10.50 -10.39
CA VAL A 282 6.63 -11.19 -9.22
C VAL A 282 6.95 -12.69 -9.26
N SER A 283 7.44 -13.20 -8.14
CA SER A 283 7.61 -14.64 -7.87
C SER A 283 6.87 -15.02 -6.60
N LYS A 284 6.20 -16.16 -6.63
CA LYS A 284 5.47 -16.69 -5.47
C LYS A 284 6.17 -17.94 -4.95
N LEU A 285 6.57 -17.90 -3.68
CA LEU A 285 7.24 -18.99 -2.99
C LEU A 285 6.37 -19.49 -1.84
N ARG A 286 6.46 -20.79 -1.56
CA ARG A 286 5.83 -21.41 -0.38
C ARG A 286 6.87 -22.14 0.44
N LYS A 287 6.81 -21.99 1.76
CA LYS A 287 7.67 -22.72 2.68
C LYS A 287 7.09 -24.11 2.94
N ILE A 288 7.83 -25.16 2.54
CA ILE A 288 7.38 -26.56 2.61
C ILE A 288 8.09 -27.37 3.70
N LYS A 289 9.18 -26.83 4.29
CA LYS A 289 9.88 -27.45 5.43
C LYS A 289 10.19 -26.39 6.49
N GLY A 290 10.21 -26.80 7.75
CA GLY A 290 10.48 -25.97 8.92
C GLY A 290 9.31 -25.94 9.88
N ASP A 291 9.31 -24.96 10.78
CA ASP A 291 8.34 -24.85 11.85
C ASP A 291 7.23 -23.86 11.54
N LYS A 292 6.13 -24.00 12.25
CA LYS A 292 5.12 -22.97 12.43
C LYS A 292 4.92 -22.73 13.92
N ILE A 293 5.27 -21.55 14.38
CA ILE A 293 5.04 -21.16 15.77
C ILE A 293 3.61 -20.64 15.89
N ASP A 294 2.82 -21.24 16.78
CA ASP A 294 1.50 -20.73 17.10
C ASP A 294 1.64 -19.47 17.99
N ILE A 295 1.33 -18.31 17.42
CA ILE A 295 1.36 -17.02 18.14
C ILE A 295 0.43 -16.99 19.34
N ASN A 296 -0.60 -17.86 19.42
CA ASN A 296 -1.49 -17.96 20.57
C ASN A 296 -0.79 -18.54 21.82
N LEU A 297 0.32 -19.23 21.61
CA LEU A 297 1.14 -19.80 22.71
C LEU A 297 2.21 -18.81 23.21
N LEU A 298 2.42 -17.68 22.49
CA LEU A 298 3.38 -16.67 22.92
C LEU A 298 2.84 -15.86 24.10
N LYS A 299 3.77 -15.40 24.94
CA LYS A 299 3.41 -14.53 26.08
C LYS A 299 2.80 -13.23 25.56
N SER A 300 1.66 -12.86 26.11
CA SER A 300 1.00 -11.60 25.79
C SER A 300 1.88 -10.39 26.13
N ASN A 301 2.01 -9.47 25.20
CA ASN A 301 2.61 -8.17 25.44
C ASN A 301 1.62 -7.26 26.16
N ASN A 302 2.10 -6.48 27.14
CA ASN A 302 1.27 -5.45 27.76
C ASN A 302 1.15 -4.26 26.83
N VAL A 303 -0.02 -4.11 26.22
CA VAL A 303 -0.36 -3.01 25.29
C VAL A 303 -1.38 -2.03 25.88
N ASP A 304 -1.67 -2.09 27.17
CA ASP A 304 -2.72 -1.29 27.83
C ASP A 304 -2.58 0.22 27.59
N LYS A 305 -1.34 0.72 27.56
CA LYS A 305 -1.08 2.15 27.25
C LYS A 305 -1.40 2.47 25.80
N ILE A 306 -1.18 1.53 24.89
CA ILE A 306 -1.45 1.68 23.46
C ILE A 306 -2.96 1.66 23.22
N GLU A 307 -3.68 0.73 23.81
CA GLU A 307 -5.15 0.61 23.69
C GLU A 307 -5.91 1.84 24.17
N LYS A 308 -5.37 2.57 25.13
CA LYS A 308 -5.97 3.84 25.59
C LYS A 308 -5.91 4.94 24.52
N GLN A 309 -5.04 4.82 23.53
CA GLN A 309 -4.78 5.85 22.53
C GLN A 309 -5.05 5.39 21.09
N TYR A 310 -5.14 4.08 20.86
CA TYR A 310 -5.26 3.50 19.52
C TYR A 310 -6.28 2.36 19.49
N VAL A 311 -7.04 2.28 18.41
CA VAL A 311 -7.69 1.03 18.01
C VAL A 311 -6.61 0.15 17.40
N ILE A 312 -6.37 -1.00 18.00
CA ILE A 312 -5.33 -1.94 17.58
C ILE A 312 -5.94 -3.30 17.24
N HIS A 313 -5.25 -4.02 16.36
CA HIS A 313 -5.65 -5.39 16.05
C HIS A 313 -5.36 -6.32 17.24
N PRO A 314 -6.27 -7.23 17.63
CA PRO A 314 -6.11 -8.10 18.82
C PRO A 314 -4.81 -8.94 18.83
N LEU A 315 -4.35 -9.38 17.65
CA LEU A 315 -3.12 -10.15 17.52
C LEU A 315 -1.85 -9.39 17.93
N LEU A 316 -1.89 -8.04 17.95
CA LEU A 316 -0.72 -7.25 18.40
C LEU A 316 -0.28 -7.64 19.81
N LYS A 317 -1.22 -7.98 20.69
CA LYS A 317 -0.94 -8.43 22.06
C LYS A 317 -0.11 -9.71 22.13
N LYS A 318 -0.15 -10.52 21.08
CA LYS A 318 0.48 -11.85 21.02
C LYS A 318 1.81 -11.85 20.25
N LEU A 319 2.21 -10.72 19.68
CA LEU A 319 3.48 -10.65 18.97
C LEU A 319 4.66 -10.64 19.96
N PRO A 320 5.81 -11.22 19.59
CA PRO A 320 7.05 -11.07 20.35
C PRO A 320 7.43 -9.60 20.51
N ALA A 321 8.18 -9.28 21.56
CA ALA A 321 8.80 -7.97 21.71
C ALA A 321 9.94 -7.78 20.70
N GLY A 322 10.27 -6.51 20.37
CA GLY A 322 11.42 -6.18 19.54
C GLY A 322 11.11 -5.42 18.26
N LEU A 323 9.83 -5.24 17.91
CA LEU A 323 9.46 -4.36 16.80
C LEU A 323 9.57 -2.88 17.19
N LYS A 324 10.23 -2.08 16.36
CA LYS A 324 10.30 -0.62 16.52
C LYS A 324 9.02 0.01 15.92
N ILE A 325 7.92 -0.08 16.66
CA ILE A 325 6.59 0.38 16.21
C ILE A 325 6.53 1.90 16.25
N ILE A 326 6.17 2.53 15.13
CA ILE A 326 5.90 3.96 15.02
C ILE A 326 4.39 4.27 14.92
N LYS A 327 3.59 3.31 14.45
CA LYS A 327 2.13 3.42 14.41
C LYS A 327 1.49 2.05 14.70
N PRO A 328 0.88 1.88 15.88
CA PRO A 328 0.35 0.57 16.30
C PRO A 328 -1.08 0.29 15.81
N GLY A 329 -1.72 1.22 15.15
CA GLY A 329 -3.12 1.14 14.72
C GLY A 329 -3.69 2.52 14.42
N ILE A 330 -5.01 2.68 14.50
CA ILE A 330 -5.69 3.96 14.30
C ILE A 330 -5.77 4.71 15.63
N LYS A 331 -5.32 5.96 15.65
CA LYS A 331 -5.33 6.79 16.84
C LYS A 331 -6.76 7.15 17.25
N ILE A 332 -7.10 6.90 18.52
CA ILE A 332 -8.39 7.29 19.10
C ILE A 332 -8.38 8.79 19.40
N TYR A 333 -9.55 9.43 19.22
CA TYR A 333 -9.75 10.84 19.57
C TYR A 333 -9.60 11.08 21.08
N ASP A 334 -8.71 12.00 21.45
CA ASP A 334 -8.62 12.52 22.80
C ASP A 334 -9.11 13.97 22.83
N ASN A 335 -10.22 14.25 23.54
CA ASN A 335 -10.79 15.58 23.73
C ASN A 335 -9.81 16.62 24.29
N ARG A 336 -8.70 16.19 24.88
CA ARG A 336 -7.69 17.05 25.47
C ARG A 336 -6.64 17.59 24.48
N GLU A 337 -6.54 16.98 23.31
CA GLU A 337 -5.60 17.37 22.25
C GLU A 337 -6.32 17.69 20.95
N HIS A 338 -7.09 18.77 20.90
CA HIS A 338 -7.92 19.19 19.74
C HIS A 338 -7.20 19.31 18.39
N SER A 339 -5.88 19.18 18.35
CA SER A 339 -5.08 19.45 17.16
C SER A 339 -4.59 18.21 16.41
N LYS A 340 -4.86 16.97 16.88
CA LYS A 340 -4.13 15.78 16.40
C LYS A 340 -4.95 14.70 15.75
N ILE A 341 -6.17 14.97 15.37
CA ILE A 341 -6.94 13.95 14.70
C ILE A 341 -7.32 14.35 13.32
N ILE A 342 -7.29 13.57 12.75
CA ILE A 342 -6.80 12.84 11.77
C ILE A 342 -7.91 12.24 10.89
N TYR A 343 -7.70 11.42 10.10
CA TYR A 343 -8.58 10.87 9.11
C TYR A 343 -9.58 9.92 9.76
N ALA A 344 -10.78 10.37 9.93
CA ALA A 344 -11.82 9.62 10.60
C ALA A 344 -12.51 8.60 9.67
N ASN A 345 -11.79 7.94 8.78
CA ASN A 345 -12.40 6.93 7.91
C ASN A 345 -13.02 5.75 8.68
N ASP A 346 -12.61 5.57 9.95
CA ASP A 346 -13.24 4.61 10.85
C ASP A 346 -13.74 5.28 12.14
N TYR A 347 -14.36 6.49 12.03
CA TYR A 347 -15.01 7.14 13.17
C TYR A 347 -16.02 6.21 13.88
N LYS A 348 -16.45 5.11 13.27
CA LYS A 348 -17.24 4.05 13.91
C LYS A 348 -16.59 3.51 15.18
N PHE A 349 -15.26 3.59 15.27
CA PHE A 349 -14.49 3.18 16.44
C PHE A 349 -14.22 4.32 17.42
N LEU A 350 -14.52 5.58 17.05
CA LEU A 350 -13.93 6.73 17.70
C LEU A 350 -14.83 7.47 18.69
N CYS A 351 -16.04 7.17 18.83
CA CYS A 351 -17.05 7.78 19.73
C CYS A 351 -18.34 8.14 18.99
N PRO A 352 -19.46 8.25 19.68
CA PRO A 352 -20.72 8.74 19.14
C PRO A 352 -20.68 10.26 18.95
N ILE A 353 -19.75 10.76 18.09
CA ILE A 353 -19.72 12.17 17.70
C ILE A 353 -20.74 12.36 16.58
N LYS A 354 -21.51 13.44 16.69
CA LYS A 354 -22.49 13.84 15.70
C LYS A 354 -21.83 14.07 14.35
N LYS A 355 -22.46 13.57 13.30
CA LYS A 355 -22.04 13.84 11.91
C LYS A 355 -22.78 15.06 11.37
N VAL A 356 -22.09 15.81 10.52
CA VAL A 356 -22.70 16.85 9.69
C VAL A 356 -22.31 16.60 8.25
N GLU A 357 -23.31 16.26 7.46
CA GLU A 357 -23.17 16.06 6.02
C GLU A 357 -23.12 17.42 5.31
N ILE A 358 -22.18 17.58 4.37
CA ILE A 358 -21.98 18.81 3.61
C ILE A 358 -21.97 18.55 2.11
N THR A 359 -22.16 19.59 1.29
CA THR A 359 -22.10 19.48 -0.17
C THR A 359 -20.67 19.30 -0.66
N TYR A 360 -20.49 18.97 -1.95
CA TYR A 360 -19.16 18.80 -2.55
C TYR A 360 -18.34 20.11 -2.51
N GLU A 361 -18.96 21.25 -2.84
CA GLU A 361 -18.33 22.56 -2.79
C GLU A 361 -17.90 22.94 -1.36
N GLN A 362 -18.76 22.63 -0.39
CA GLN A 362 -18.45 22.82 1.04
C GLN A 362 -17.31 21.88 1.48
N ALA A 363 -17.28 20.65 0.98
CA ALA A 363 -16.19 19.69 1.26
C ALA A 363 -14.86 20.18 0.71
N CYS A 364 -14.83 20.70 -0.52
CA CYS A 364 -13.64 21.32 -1.10
C CYS A 364 -13.16 22.52 -0.26
N SER A 365 -14.09 23.38 0.18
CA SER A 365 -13.78 24.54 1.03
C SER A 365 -13.24 24.11 2.40
N PHE A 366 -13.84 23.08 3.00
CA PHE A 366 -13.40 22.52 4.28
C PHE A 366 -11.97 21.95 4.17
N ILE A 367 -11.69 21.15 3.15
CA ILE A 367 -10.37 20.56 2.94
C ILE A 367 -9.29 21.61 2.66
N LYS A 368 -9.66 22.74 2.06
CA LYS A 368 -8.77 23.92 1.88
C LYS A 368 -8.48 24.66 3.18
N GLY A 369 -9.15 24.30 4.27
CA GLY A 369 -9.00 24.94 5.58
C GLY A 369 -9.98 26.05 5.89
N SER A 370 -10.99 26.28 5.04
CA SER A 370 -12.01 27.30 5.22
C SER A 370 -13.10 26.89 6.20
N GLU A 371 -13.81 27.88 6.77
CA GLU A 371 -15.07 27.66 7.50
C GLU A 371 -16.18 27.29 6.51
N VAL A 372 -17.11 26.45 6.93
CA VAL A 372 -18.27 26.04 6.12
C VAL A 372 -19.53 26.62 6.73
N PHE A 373 -20.34 27.33 5.92
CA PHE A 373 -21.62 27.85 6.35
C PHE A 373 -22.73 26.82 6.21
N LEU A 374 -23.58 26.73 7.22
CA LEU A 374 -24.72 25.83 7.28
C LEU A 374 -26.03 26.62 7.10
N ASN A 375 -27.02 25.97 6.51
CA ASN A 375 -28.36 26.56 6.30
C ASN A 375 -29.19 26.59 7.58
N THR A 376 -28.72 25.97 8.66
CA THR A 376 -29.40 25.89 9.97
C THR A 376 -28.56 26.53 11.06
N ASN A 377 -29.24 27.24 11.99
CA ASN A 377 -28.63 27.76 13.19
C ASN A 377 -28.66 26.72 14.31
N TYR A 378 -27.52 26.50 14.92
CA TYR A 378 -27.36 25.60 16.05
C TYR A 378 -27.24 26.44 17.33
N SER A 379 -28.02 26.10 18.35
CA SER A 379 -28.07 26.85 19.62
C SER A 379 -26.85 26.57 20.52
N LYS A 380 -26.16 25.47 20.33
CA LYS A 380 -25.01 25.05 21.15
C LYS A 380 -23.77 24.87 20.30
N LYS A 381 -22.59 25.22 20.86
CA LYS A 381 -21.31 24.88 20.32
C LYS A 381 -21.10 23.38 20.48
N GLU A 382 -20.81 22.68 19.38
CA GLU A 382 -20.68 21.22 19.35
C GLU A 382 -19.55 20.81 18.42
N GLU A 383 -18.77 19.83 18.82
CA GLU A 383 -17.80 19.19 17.90
C GLU A 383 -18.49 18.13 17.08
N VAL A 384 -18.13 18.06 15.81
CA VAL A 384 -18.78 17.19 14.82
C VAL A 384 -17.74 16.56 13.90
N VAL A 385 -18.09 15.38 13.37
CA VAL A 385 -17.41 14.83 12.22
C VAL A 385 -18.06 15.40 10.96
N VAL A 386 -17.28 16.06 10.13
CA VAL A 386 -17.73 16.60 8.84
C VAL A 386 -17.66 15.48 7.81
N THR A 387 -18.76 15.21 7.13
CA THR A 387 -18.88 14.12 6.16
C THR A 387 -19.35 14.61 4.80
N TYR A 388 -18.91 13.90 3.75
CA TYR A 388 -19.44 14.02 2.40
C TYR A 388 -19.77 12.60 1.89
N LYS A 389 -21.03 12.34 1.55
CA LYS A 389 -21.50 10.99 1.17
C LYS A 389 -21.13 9.93 2.22
N ASP A 390 -21.35 10.26 3.49
CA ASP A 390 -20.91 9.46 4.65
C ASP A 390 -19.40 9.23 4.78
N ILE A 391 -18.58 9.84 3.91
CA ILE A 391 -17.12 9.78 3.98
C ILE A 391 -16.65 10.86 4.96
N PRO A 392 -15.98 10.50 6.06
CA PRO A 392 -15.43 11.45 6.99
C PRO A 392 -14.29 12.25 6.36
N LEU A 393 -14.35 13.56 6.49
CA LEU A 393 -13.32 14.48 6.00
C LEU A 393 -12.47 15.04 7.14
N GLY A 394 -12.97 15.00 8.37
CA GLY A 394 -12.29 15.50 9.55
C GLY A 394 -13.24 16.07 10.58
N TYR A 395 -12.67 16.74 11.58
CA TYR A 395 -13.43 17.35 12.66
C TYR A 395 -13.66 18.83 12.43
N GLY A 396 -14.86 19.27 12.83
CA GLY A 396 -15.24 20.66 12.88
C GLY A 396 -15.91 21.01 14.19
N ARG A 397 -16.03 22.30 14.49
CA ARG A 397 -16.82 22.80 15.63
C ARG A 397 -17.91 23.69 15.09
N ILE A 398 -19.14 23.32 15.36
CA ILE A 398 -20.29 24.18 15.05
C ILE A 398 -20.28 25.41 15.98
N VAL A 399 -20.43 26.58 15.39
CA VAL A 399 -20.62 27.85 16.09
C VAL A 399 -21.67 28.66 15.33
N SER A 400 -22.87 28.76 15.89
CA SER A 400 -24.03 29.37 15.25
C SER A 400 -24.39 28.65 13.92
N ASN A 401 -24.22 29.31 12.79
CA ASN A 401 -24.54 28.78 11.47
C ASN A 401 -23.31 28.33 10.66
N LYS A 402 -22.18 28.09 11.31
CA LYS A 402 -20.97 27.69 10.62
C LYS A 402 -20.19 26.60 11.34
N ILE A 403 -19.45 25.83 10.56
CA ILE A 403 -18.46 24.85 11.04
C ILE A 403 -17.09 25.53 10.98
N LYS A 404 -16.45 25.71 12.13
CA LYS A 404 -15.04 26.04 12.23
C LYS A 404 -14.22 24.80 11.93
N ASN A 405 -13.25 24.93 11.06
CA ASN A 405 -12.37 23.86 10.67
C ASN A 405 -11.39 23.51 11.80
N LEU A 406 -11.31 22.23 12.18
CA LEU A 406 -10.38 21.71 13.17
C LEU A 406 -9.31 20.79 12.54
N LEU A 407 -9.26 20.70 11.22
CA LEU A 407 -8.17 19.99 10.53
C LEU A 407 -6.82 20.63 10.87
N PRO A 408 -5.80 19.83 11.17
CA PRO A 408 -4.44 20.33 11.28
C PRO A 408 -4.00 21.03 9.98
N LYS A 409 -3.37 22.20 10.09
CA LYS A 409 -2.93 22.99 8.91
C LYS A 409 -2.05 22.17 7.93
N GLY A 410 -1.25 21.23 8.43
CA GLY A 410 -0.44 20.34 7.61
C GLY A 410 -1.21 19.33 6.77
N LEU A 411 -2.54 19.23 6.96
CA LEU A 411 -3.44 18.36 6.19
C LEU A 411 -4.26 19.11 5.15
N TYR A 412 -4.18 20.44 5.11
CA TYR A 412 -4.90 21.22 4.11
C TYR A 412 -4.44 20.86 2.70
N ALA A 413 -5.38 20.68 1.79
CA ALA A 413 -5.13 20.44 0.39
C ALA A 413 -5.61 21.66 -0.44
N PRO A 414 -4.82 22.73 -0.55
CA PRO A 414 -5.24 23.98 -1.19
C PRO A 414 -5.58 23.81 -2.68
N ASN A 415 -5.00 22.80 -3.33
CA ASN A 415 -5.19 22.53 -4.75
C ASN A 415 -6.34 21.57 -5.05
N ILE A 416 -7.16 21.20 -4.04
CA ILE A 416 -8.31 20.32 -4.28
C ILE A 416 -9.26 20.95 -5.29
N ARG A 417 -9.76 20.12 -6.22
CA ARG A 417 -10.57 20.61 -7.36
C ARG A 417 -12.08 20.45 -7.06
N LEU A 418 -12.84 21.43 -7.57
CA LEU A 418 -14.30 21.37 -7.65
C LEU A 418 -14.74 20.37 -8.71
#